data_02d5054f4e267713f88125e43e46d92d
#
_entry.id   02d5054f4e267713f88125e43e46d92d
#
_cell.length_a   1.000
_cell.length_b   1.000
_cell.length_c   1.000
_cell.angle_alpha   90.00
_cell.angle_beta   90.00
_cell.angle_gamma   90.00
#
_symmetry.space_group_name_H-M   'P 1'
#
loop_
_entity.id
_entity.type
_entity.pdbx_description
1 polymer ?
#
loop_
_entity_poly.entity_id
_entity_poly.type
_entity_poly.pdbx_seq_one_letter_code
_entity_poly.pdbx_strand_id
1 'polypeptide(L)'
;MLLGGLSQQYRNMYEKAIDAAKRILFYRPMTPNEDDILISAGVAINSDSDFRLNPQGQHLVCFVGGMMGIGSRIFNRSDDLPIARKLIEGCTWAYRQMPSGIMPETFHVVPCEDTMSCKWDEKKWLAGVESRHDDLEVGASGITPEQIKELGLFPGFTDIPDRRYILR
;
A
#
# COMPACT_ATOMS: atom_id res chain seq x y z
N MET A 1 -13.26 12.36 20.00
CA MET A 1 -12.62 12.43 21.35
C MET A 1 -12.98 13.72 22.07
N LEU A 2 -12.69 14.91 21.53
CA LEU A 2 -12.94 16.20 22.18
C LEU A 2 -14.42 16.44 22.59
N LEU A 3 -15.36 15.81 21.89
CA LEU A 3 -16.79 15.91 22.17
C LEU A 3 -17.34 14.73 22.99
N GLY A 4 -16.47 13.90 23.58
CA GLY A 4 -16.87 12.77 24.42
C GLY A 4 -17.78 11.74 23.77
N GLY A 5 -17.76 11.64 22.43
CA GLY A 5 -18.64 10.73 21.70
C GLY A 5 -20.10 11.23 21.59
N LEU A 6 -20.41 12.43 22.02
CA LEU A 6 -21.77 12.98 21.99
C LEU A 6 -22.27 13.32 20.58
N SER A 7 -21.36 13.46 19.59
CA SER A 7 -21.74 13.74 18.20
C SER A 7 -21.84 12.46 17.37
N GLN A 8 -23.05 11.94 17.23
CA GLN A 8 -23.34 10.77 16.43
C GLN A 8 -22.99 10.95 14.94
N GLN A 9 -23.03 12.18 14.44
CA GLN A 9 -22.71 12.50 13.05
C GLN A 9 -21.26 12.06 12.69
N TYR A 10 -20.28 12.45 13.48
CA TYR A 10 -18.87 12.12 13.20
C TYR A 10 -18.57 10.65 13.36
N ARG A 11 -19.24 9.97 14.29
CA ARG A 11 -19.16 8.51 14.41
C ARG A 11 -19.67 7.85 13.15
N ASN A 12 -20.85 8.20 12.68
CA ASN A 12 -21.44 7.60 11.48
C ASN A 12 -20.58 7.87 10.23
N MET A 13 -19.98 9.06 10.12
CA MET A 13 -19.06 9.39 9.03
C MET A 13 -17.81 8.49 9.07
N TYR A 14 -17.19 8.35 10.24
CA TYR A 14 -16.03 7.48 10.43
C TYR A 14 -16.34 6.02 10.05
N GLU A 15 -17.40 5.45 10.62
CA GLU A 15 -17.77 4.06 10.39
C GLU A 15 -18.02 3.78 8.90
N LYS A 16 -18.79 4.63 8.23
CA LYS A 16 -19.03 4.51 6.78
C LYS A 16 -17.75 4.65 5.94
N ALA A 17 -16.89 5.59 6.30
CA ALA A 17 -15.62 5.80 5.58
C ALA A 17 -14.68 4.60 5.73
N ILE A 18 -14.54 4.05 6.95
CA ILE A 18 -13.69 2.88 7.18
C ILE A 18 -14.25 1.63 6.50
N ASP A 19 -15.57 1.42 6.51
CA ASP A 19 -16.17 0.29 5.81
C ASP A 19 -15.99 0.39 4.29
N ALA A 20 -16.05 1.58 3.74
CA ALA A 20 -15.71 1.82 2.33
C ALA A 20 -14.23 1.57 2.05
N ALA A 21 -13.33 2.14 2.88
CA ALA A 21 -11.89 1.99 2.72
C ALA A 21 -11.45 0.50 2.75
N LYS A 22 -12.00 -0.29 3.66
CA LYS A 22 -11.73 -1.73 3.74
C LYS A 22 -12.09 -2.48 2.46
N ARG A 23 -13.11 -2.04 1.74
CA ARG A 23 -13.56 -2.70 0.50
C ARG A 23 -12.77 -2.29 -0.73
N ILE A 24 -12.30 -1.04 -0.80
CA ILE A 24 -11.81 -0.46 -2.05
C ILE A 24 -10.39 0.11 -1.99
N LEU A 25 -9.86 0.41 -0.80
CA LEU A 25 -8.55 1.05 -0.67
C LEU A 25 -7.45 0.10 -0.19
N PHE A 26 -7.77 -0.86 0.68
CA PHE A 26 -6.76 -1.70 1.29
C PHE A 26 -6.51 -2.94 0.46
N TYR A 27 -5.25 -3.16 0.13
CA TYR A 27 -4.83 -4.30 -0.66
C TYR A 27 -3.56 -4.92 -0.07
N ARG A 28 -3.36 -6.21 -0.33
CA ARG A 28 -2.14 -6.93 0.02
C ARG A 28 -1.13 -6.76 -1.11
N PRO A 29 0.08 -6.23 -0.86
CA PRO A 29 1.14 -6.20 -1.85
C PRO A 29 1.78 -7.58 -2.01
N MET A 30 2.25 -7.90 -3.20
CA MET A 30 3.07 -9.07 -3.45
C MET A 30 4.51 -8.77 -2.99
N THR A 31 4.96 -9.48 -1.96
CA THR A 31 6.29 -9.29 -1.37
C THR A 31 7.11 -10.56 -1.47
N PRO A 32 8.47 -10.48 -1.55
CA PRO A 32 9.34 -11.67 -1.64
C PRO A 32 9.18 -12.66 -0.48
N ASN A 33 8.84 -12.17 0.70
CA ASN A 33 8.65 -12.98 1.90
C ASN A 33 7.19 -13.43 2.11
N GLU A 34 6.31 -13.12 1.14
CA GLU A 34 4.87 -13.44 1.23
C GLU A 34 4.19 -12.83 2.46
N ASP A 35 4.65 -11.65 2.88
CA ASP A 35 4.19 -10.98 4.10
C ASP A 35 2.66 -10.75 4.09
N ASP A 36 2.01 -11.01 5.23
CA ASP A 36 0.57 -10.75 5.40
C ASP A 36 0.33 -9.32 5.88
N ILE A 37 0.63 -8.37 5.02
CA ILE A 37 0.55 -6.93 5.25
C ILE A 37 -0.48 -6.28 4.35
N LEU A 38 -0.89 -5.06 4.68
CA LEU A 38 -1.78 -4.25 3.85
C LEU A 38 -1.16 -2.88 3.56
N ILE A 39 -1.48 -2.37 2.39
CA ILE A 39 -1.19 -1.00 1.97
C ILE A 39 -2.51 -0.33 1.58
N SER A 40 -2.64 0.95 1.87
CA SER A 40 -3.77 1.74 1.37
C SER A 40 -3.40 2.39 0.04
N ALA A 41 -4.21 2.11 -0.97
CA ALA A 41 -4.05 2.60 -2.33
C ALA A 41 -4.72 3.97 -2.55
N GLY A 42 -4.41 4.58 -3.70
CA GLY A 42 -5.29 5.53 -4.35
C GLY A 42 -6.37 4.82 -5.17
N VAL A 43 -7.50 5.47 -5.37
CA VAL A 43 -8.58 4.96 -6.23
C VAL A 43 -9.09 6.08 -7.13
N ALA A 44 -9.14 5.81 -8.43
CA ALA A 44 -9.86 6.65 -9.39
C ALA A 44 -11.29 6.13 -9.52
N ILE A 45 -12.27 7.02 -9.37
CA ILE A 45 -13.70 6.71 -9.48
C ILE A 45 -14.20 7.35 -10.76
N ASN A 46 -14.61 6.52 -11.73
CA ASN A 46 -15.16 6.97 -13.01
C ASN A 46 -16.69 7.04 -12.99
N SER A 47 -17.33 6.19 -12.16
CA SER A 47 -18.77 6.15 -11.93
C SER A 47 -19.08 5.43 -10.60
N ASP A 48 -20.33 5.40 -10.17
CA ASP A 48 -20.74 4.78 -8.89
C ASP A 48 -20.37 3.30 -8.73
N SER A 49 -20.08 2.62 -9.84
CA SER A 49 -19.73 1.19 -9.86
C SER A 49 -18.37 0.90 -10.51
N ASP A 50 -17.71 1.90 -11.09
CA ASP A 50 -16.42 1.75 -11.78
C ASP A 50 -15.34 2.49 -11.00
N PHE A 51 -14.56 1.74 -10.25
CA PHE A 51 -13.37 2.24 -9.54
C PHE A 51 -12.14 1.46 -9.97
N ARG A 52 -11.06 2.20 -10.20
CA ARG A 52 -9.76 1.64 -10.56
C ARG A 52 -8.77 1.84 -9.43
N LEU A 53 -8.28 0.74 -8.86
CA LEU A 53 -7.21 0.75 -7.88
C LEU A 53 -5.90 1.25 -8.51
N ASN A 54 -5.28 2.24 -7.89
CA ASN A 54 -3.88 2.60 -8.17
C ASN A 54 -3.01 2.03 -7.03
N PRO A 55 -2.23 0.97 -7.27
CA PRO A 55 -1.46 0.29 -6.22
C PRO A 55 -0.19 1.08 -5.85
N GLN A 56 -0.40 2.32 -5.45
CA GLN A 56 0.62 3.23 -4.97
C GLN A 56 0.57 3.32 -3.45
N GLY A 57 1.69 3.03 -2.79
CA GLY A 57 1.90 3.35 -1.39
C GLY A 57 2.44 4.78 -1.24
N GLN A 58 2.08 5.45 -0.16
CA GLN A 58 2.54 6.80 0.18
C GLN A 58 2.89 6.89 1.66
N HIS A 59 3.92 7.67 1.97
CA HIS A 59 4.36 7.84 3.37
C HIS A 59 3.24 8.37 4.29
N LEU A 60 2.47 9.36 3.85
CA LEU A 60 1.38 9.93 4.64
C LEU A 60 0.26 8.92 4.93
N VAL A 61 0.07 7.92 4.09
CA VAL A 61 -0.99 6.91 4.26
C VAL A 61 -0.74 5.99 5.46
N CYS A 62 0.47 5.94 5.98
CA CYS A 62 0.81 5.23 7.21
C CYS A 62 -0.04 5.66 8.42
N PHE A 63 -0.55 6.89 8.41
CA PHE A 63 -1.47 7.40 9.42
C PHE A 63 -2.78 6.59 9.55
N VAL A 64 -3.22 5.97 8.46
CA VAL A 64 -4.49 5.22 8.41
C VAL A 64 -4.49 4.06 9.41
N GLY A 65 -3.39 3.33 9.53
CA GLY A 65 -3.25 2.23 10.49
C GLY A 65 -3.42 2.71 11.94
N GLY A 66 -2.75 3.81 12.31
CA GLY A 66 -2.89 4.43 13.64
C GLY A 66 -4.30 4.95 13.90
N MET A 67 -4.90 5.64 12.93
CA MET A 67 -6.26 6.14 13.01
C MET A 67 -7.27 5.01 13.23
N MET A 68 -7.16 3.92 12.47
CA MET A 68 -8.01 2.75 12.63
C MET A 68 -7.82 2.06 13.98
N GLY A 69 -6.58 1.93 14.46
CA GLY A 69 -6.28 1.37 15.77
C GLY A 69 -6.94 2.16 16.90
N ILE A 70 -6.89 3.48 16.87
CA ILE A 70 -7.58 4.36 17.81
C ILE A 70 -9.10 4.23 17.66
N GLY A 71 -9.60 4.32 16.45
CA GLY A 71 -11.04 4.22 16.16
C GLY A 71 -11.64 2.89 16.57
N SER A 72 -10.89 1.78 16.41
CA SER A 72 -11.33 0.45 16.85
C SER A 72 -11.66 0.41 18.35
N ARG A 73 -10.88 1.12 19.16
CA ARG A 73 -11.10 1.22 20.60
C ARG A 73 -12.23 2.17 20.97
N ILE A 74 -12.26 3.35 20.35
CA ILE A 74 -13.26 4.39 20.66
C ILE A 74 -14.67 3.92 20.29
N PHE A 75 -14.81 3.25 19.14
CA PHE A 75 -16.12 2.85 18.59
C PHE A 75 -16.46 1.38 18.81
N ASN A 76 -15.65 0.66 19.62
CA ASN A 76 -15.83 -0.77 19.93
C ASN A 76 -15.91 -1.64 18.66
N ARG A 77 -15.00 -1.38 17.70
CA ARG A 77 -14.89 -2.11 16.43
C ARG A 77 -13.64 -3.01 16.46
N SER A 78 -13.70 -4.07 17.26
CA SER A 78 -12.55 -4.98 17.50
C SER A 78 -11.98 -5.58 16.22
N ASP A 79 -12.82 -5.82 15.20
CA ASP A 79 -12.45 -6.43 13.92
C ASP A 79 -11.59 -5.51 13.06
N ASP A 80 -11.55 -4.21 13.33
CA ASP A 80 -10.69 -3.26 12.63
C ASP A 80 -9.23 -3.31 13.14
N LEU A 81 -8.98 -3.83 14.34
CA LEU A 81 -7.65 -3.84 14.94
C LEU A 81 -6.64 -4.72 14.19
N PRO A 82 -6.97 -5.96 13.75
CA PRO A 82 -6.08 -6.75 12.90
C PRO A 82 -5.74 -6.06 11.58
N ILE A 83 -6.69 -5.36 10.96
CA ILE A 83 -6.49 -4.62 9.72
C ILE A 83 -5.56 -3.43 9.96
N ALA A 84 -5.80 -2.67 11.03
CA ALA A 84 -4.93 -1.56 11.45
C ALA A 84 -3.48 -2.03 11.65
N ARG A 85 -3.29 -3.19 12.27
CA ARG A 85 -1.97 -3.79 12.47
C ARG A 85 -1.29 -4.10 11.14
N LYS A 86 -1.98 -4.77 10.21
CA LYS A 86 -1.43 -5.10 8.88
C LYS A 86 -1.06 -3.84 8.09
N LEU A 87 -1.81 -2.74 8.21
CA LEU A 87 -1.48 -1.46 7.59
C LEU A 87 -0.21 -0.83 8.17
N ILE A 88 -0.01 -0.92 9.49
CA ILE A 88 1.22 -0.46 10.15
C ILE A 88 2.41 -1.34 9.74
N GLU A 89 2.22 -2.65 9.69
CA GLU A 89 3.24 -3.60 9.24
C GLU A 89 3.62 -3.37 7.77
N GLY A 90 2.67 -2.99 6.91
CA GLY A 90 2.92 -2.59 5.52
C GLY A 90 3.82 -1.35 5.41
N CYS A 91 3.57 -0.34 6.23
CA CYS A 91 4.49 0.81 6.31
C CYS A 91 5.87 0.41 6.84
N THR A 92 5.91 -0.39 7.89
CA THR A 92 7.18 -0.88 8.46
C THR A 92 7.98 -1.69 7.44
N TRP A 93 7.29 -2.49 6.62
CA TRP A 93 7.89 -3.21 5.51
C TRP A 93 8.56 -2.24 4.52
N ALA A 94 7.86 -1.19 4.08
CA ALA A 94 8.41 -0.21 3.15
C ALA A 94 9.66 0.50 3.70
N TYR A 95 9.69 0.81 5.01
CA TYR A 95 10.91 1.33 5.67
C TYR A 95 12.07 0.34 5.63
N ARG A 96 11.80 -0.94 5.93
CA ARG A 96 12.84 -1.98 6.03
C ARG A 96 13.43 -2.37 4.68
N GLN A 97 12.68 -2.21 3.60
CA GLN A 97 13.19 -2.51 2.25
C GLN A 97 14.25 -1.50 1.78
N MET A 98 14.26 -0.31 2.36
CA MET A 98 15.23 0.72 1.97
C MET A 98 16.55 0.56 2.74
N PRO A 99 17.73 0.63 2.06
CA PRO A 99 19.03 0.55 2.72
C PRO A 99 19.26 1.64 3.77
N SER A 100 18.64 2.81 3.56
CA SER A 100 18.68 3.93 4.51
C SER A 100 17.78 3.74 5.73
N GLY A 101 16.87 2.77 5.70
CA GLY A 101 15.80 2.63 6.68
C GLY A 101 14.73 3.73 6.60
N ILE A 102 14.70 4.50 5.50
CA ILE A 102 13.74 5.58 5.27
C ILE A 102 12.92 5.22 4.04
N MET A 103 11.60 5.08 4.19
CA MET A 103 10.74 4.77 3.05
C MET A 103 10.63 5.97 2.10
N PRO A 104 10.47 5.73 0.78
CA PRO A 104 10.20 6.80 -0.18
C PRO A 104 8.84 7.46 0.07
N GLU A 105 8.69 8.71 -0.37
CA GLU A 105 7.41 9.43 -0.26
C GLU A 105 6.29 8.68 -0.97
N THR A 106 6.58 8.14 -2.15
CA THR A 106 5.67 7.32 -2.94
C THR A 106 6.39 6.13 -3.55
N PHE A 107 5.69 5.02 -3.68
CA PHE A 107 6.19 3.82 -4.35
C PHE A 107 5.04 3.01 -4.95
N HIS A 108 5.34 2.20 -5.96
CA HIS A 108 4.39 1.28 -6.56
C HIS A 108 4.78 -0.16 -6.29
N VAL A 109 3.78 -1.02 -6.19
CA VAL A 109 3.92 -2.47 -5.95
C VAL A 109 2.92 -3.24 -6.81
N VAL A 110 3.10 -4.54 -6.96
CA VAL A 110 2.09 -5.41 -7.56
C VAL A 110 1.09 -5.80 -6.48
N PRO A 111 -0.21 -5.54 -6.65
CA PRO A 111 -1.24 -6.04 -5.75
C PRO A 111 -1.45 -7.55 -5.95
N CYS A 112 -1.75 -8.26 -4.87
CA CYS A 112 -2.19 -9.64 -4.95
C CYS A 112 -3.62 -9.71 -5.49
N GLU A 113 -3.88 -10.68 -6.36
CA GLU A 113 -5.23 -10.98 -6.86
C GLU A 113 -6.09 -11.59 -5.74
N ASP A 114 -5.47 -12.48 -4.95
CA ASP A 114 -6.09 -13.08 -3.77
C ASP A 114 -5.34 -12.63 -2.51
N THR A 115 -6.07 -11.96 -1.61
CA THR A 115 -5.51 -11.48 -0.34
C THR A 115 -5.19 -12.61 0.63
N MET A 116 -5.83 -13.76 0.49
CA MET A 116 -5.62 -14.93 1.36
C MET A 116 -4.41 -15.76 0.91
N SER A 117 -4.15 -15.83 -0.40
CA SER A 117 -3.07 -16.61 -0.98
C SER A 117 -2.22 -15.75 -1.91
N CYS A 118 -1.29 -15.02 -1.33
CA CYS A 118 -0.38 -14.15 -2.08
C CYS A 118 1.03 -14.75 -2.09
N LYS A 119 1.37 -15.42 -3.17
CA LYS A 119 2.72 -15.96 -3.38
C LYS A 119 3.57 -15.01 -4.18
N TRP A 120 4.87 -15.00 -3.88
CA TRP A 120 5.82 -14.27 -4.70
C TRP A 120 5.92 -14.86 -6.09
N ASP A 121 5.79 -14.01 -7.11
CA ASP A 121 6.01 -14.34 -8.52
C ASP A 121 6.93 -13.28 -9.14
N GLU A 122 8.18 -13.67 -9.33
CA GLU A 122 9.20 -12.79 -9.88
C GLU A 122 8.85 -12.30 -11.29
N LYS A 123 8.21 -13.16 -12.11
CA LYS A 123 7.81 -12.79 -13.47
C LYS A 123 6.72 -11.70 -13.45
N LYS A 124 5.73 -11.83 -12.56
CA LYS A 124 4.70 -10.78 -12.37
C LYS A 124 5.31 -9.48 -11.84
N TRP A 125 6.29 -9.59 -10.94
CA TRP A 125 7.00 -8.41 -10.44
C TRP A 125 7.76 -7.70 -11.54
N LEU A 126 8.57 -8.42 -12.35
CA LEU A 126 9.32 -7.86 -13.48
C LEU A 126 8.40 -7.23 -14.53
N ALA A 127 7.28 -7.90 -14.87
CA ALA A 127 6.26 -7.31 -15.74
C ALA A 127 5.64 -6.03 -15.15
N GLY A 128 5.49 -5.97 -13.82
CA GLY A 128 5.06 -4.77 -13.11
C GLY A 128 6.06 -3.62 -13.22
N VAL A 129 7.37 -3.92 -13.14
CA VAL A 129 8.43 -2.93 -13.37
C VAL A 129 8.39 -2.43 -14.81
N GLU A 130 8.35 -3.32 -15.78
CA GLU A 130 8.30 -2.99 -17.20
C GLU A 130 7.11 -2.07 -17.53
N SER A 131 5.94 -2.37 -17.00
CA SER A 131 4.74 -1.56 -17.22
C SER A 131 4.78 -0.14 -16.64
N ARG A 132 5.77 0.17 -15.82
CA ARG A 132 5.98 1.48 -15.18
C ARG A 132 7.12 2.29 -15.78
N HIS A 133 7.93 1.66 -16.61
CA HIS A 133 9.14 2.24 -17.20
C HIS A 133 9.13 2.05 -18.72
N ASP A 134 8.24 2.78 -19.40
CA ASP A 134 8.03 2.70 -20.86
C ASP A 134 9.29 3.09 -21.68
N ASP A 135 10.24 3.79 -21.06
CA ASP A 135 11.52 4.22 -21.64
C ASP A 135 12.63 3.15 -21.54
N LEU A 136 12.38 2.05 -20.83
CA LEU A 136 13.33 0.94 -20.76
C LEU A 136 13.35 0.14 -22.05
N GLU A 137 14.54 0.08 -22.69
CA GLU A 137 14.79 -0.88 -23.76
C GLU A 137 14.88 -2.30 -23.16
N VAL A 138 13.75 -3.01 -23.18
CA VAL A 138 13.67 -4.40 -22.69
C VAL A 138 13.97 -5.35 -23.84
N GLY A 139 15.04 -6.13 -23.70
CA GLY A 139 15.38 -7.17 -24.66
C GLY A 139 14.40 -8.37 -24.64
N ALA A 140 14.56 -9.29 -25.58
CA ALA A 140 13.71 -10.51 -25.66
C ALA A 140 13.73 -11.39 -24.39
N SER A 141 14.71 -11.21 -23.51
CA SER A 141 14.87 -11.91 -22.25
C SER A 141 14.20 -11.22 -21.04
N GLY A 142 13.54 -10.05 -21.27
CA GLY A 142 12.96 -9.23 -20.20
C GLY A 142 13.97 -8.28 -19.55
N ILE A 143 13.56 -7.67 -18.42
CA ILE A 143 14.39 -6.74 -17.64
C ILE A 143 15.56 -7.48 -16.98
N THR A 144 16.76 -6.89 -17.06
CA THR A 144 17.98 -7.47 -16.46
C THR A 144 18.19 -7.01 -15.00
N PRO A 145 18.95 -7.76 -14.19
CA PRO A 145 19.32 -7.34 -12.84
C PRO A 145 20.07 -6.00 -12.80
N GLU A 146 20.87 -5.70 -13.82
CA GLU A 146 21.60 -4.44 -13.98
C GLU A 146 20.63 -3.27 -14.13
N GLN A 147 19.60 -3.41 -14.98
CA GLN A 147 18.55 -2.41 -15.16
C GLN A 147 17.76 -2.17 -13.86
N ILE A 148 17.40 -3.23 -13.13
CA ILE A 148 16.76 -3.11 -11.81
C ILE A 148 17.63 -2.29 -10.83
N LYS A 149 18.94 -2.55 -10.84
CA LYS A 149 19.92 -1.83 -10.02
C LYS A 149 20.05 -0.37 -10.42
N GLU A 150 20.07 -0.07 -11.72
CA GLU A 150 20.11 1.31 -12.24
C GLU A 150 18.84 2.09 -11.87
N LEU A 151 17.69 1.44 -11.91
CA LEU A 151 16.43 1.98 -11.44
C LEU A 151 16.39 2.15 -9.90
N GLY A 152 17.38 1.61 -9.18
CA GLY A 152 17.41 1.66 -7.70
C GLY A 152 16.20 0.99 -7.06
N LEU A 153 15.66 -0.05 -7.70
CA LEU A 153 14.53 -0.79 -7.19
C LEU A 153 14.98 -1.97 -6.32
N PHE A 154 14.11 -2.33 -5.39
CA PHE A 154 14.27 -3.49 -4.52
C PHE A 154 13.10 -4.45 -4.76
N PRO A 155 13.29 -5.77 -4.56
CA PRO A 155 12.23 -6.74 -4.75
C PRO A 155 10.95 -6.37 -3.98
N GLY A 156 9.82 -6.36 -4.71
CA GLY A 156 8.52 -5.90 -4.21
C GLY A 156 8.12 -4.52 -4.72
N PHE A 157 9.06 -3.59 -4.94
CA PHE A 157 8.77 -2.30 -5.56
C PHE A 157 8.85 -2.38 -7.08
N THR A 158 7.86 -1.83 -7.76
CA THR A 158 7.84 -1.74 -9.23
C THR A 158 8.25 -0.36 -9.74
N ASP A 159 8.13 0.66 -8.90
CA ASP A 159 8.55 2.02 -9.20
C ASP A 159 8.69 2.84 -7.93
N ILE A 160 9.63 3.78 -7.93
CA ILE A 160 9.84 4.81 -6.90
C ILE A 160 9.95 6.15 -7.62
N PRO A 161 8.81 6.82 -7.91
CA PRO A 161 8.78 8.01 -8.75
C PRO A 161 9.56 9.19 -8.18
N ASP A 162 9.53 9.33 -6.86
CA ASP A 162 10.29 10.36 -6.15
C ASP A 162 11.35 9.70 -5.27
N ARG A 163 12.59 9.71 -5.75
CA ARG A 163 13.75 9.14 -5.03
C ARG A 163 14.25 10.03 -3.90
N ARG A 164 13.63 11.18 -3.69
CA ARG A 164 13.93 12.04 -2.54
C ARG A 164 13.32 11.41 -1.29
N TYR A 165 14.19 11.15 -0.33
CA TYR A 165 13.79 10.66 0.98
C TYR A 165 13.49 11.85 1.87
N ILE A 166 12.26 11.93 2.35
CA ILE A 166 11.86 13.00 3.26
C ILE A 166 11.86 12.43 4.67
N LEU A 167 12.72 12.99 5.50
CA LEU A 167 12.66 12.80 6.96
C LEU A 167 11.49 13.65 7.48
N ARG A 168 10.45 13.01 7.91
CA ARG A 168 9.34 13.68 8.59
C ARG A 168 9.07 13.06 9.94
#